data_9549f7c1054f40d6d4198eaaefb8429d
#
_entry.id   9549f7c1054f40d6d4198eaaefb8429d
#
_cell.length_a   1.000
_cell.length_b   1.000
_cell.length_c   1.000
_cell.angle_alpha   90.00
_cell.angle_beta   90.00
_cell.angle_gamma   90.00
#
_symmetry.space_group_name_H-M   'P 1'
#
loop_
_entity.id
_entity.type
_entity.pdbx_description
1 polymer ?
#
loop_
_entity_poly.entity_id
_entity_poly.type
_entity_poly.pdbx_seq_one_letter_code
_entity_poly.pdbx_strand_id
1 'polypeptide(L)'
;MKRDADKGLSNVGPRGWARRQAILQAAEHLFIENGFEKTTLADIINRSGGSRATLYEHFGDKEGLFRAMMEENSAHILDGLTAAQADDLAPPEVALTKFALHFVRALIDDQTTSIVRVLVSEGSRISDIAESFLRIGPETTVKRLAEYLKGLADTGALHIDDPDVAAKAFLGMVTGDIVISRLILPKRPISMEEVDRYVRQAITLFLNGTRSGDRSS
;
A
#
# COMPACT_ATOMS: atom_id res chain seq x y z
N MET A 1 23.92 8.58 -7.16
CA MET A 1 23.08 9.04 -8.29
C MET A 1 21.61 9.05 -7.83
N LYS A 2 21.21 10.13 -7.11
CA LYS A 2 19.85 10.29 -6.52
C LYS A 2 19.35 11.70 -6.87
N ARG A 3 19.04 12.01 -8.12
CA ARG A 3 18.55 13.36 -8.49
C ARG A 3 17.54 13.43 -9.66
N ASP A 4 17.14 12.32 -10.27
CA ASP A 4 16.29 12.41 -11.49
C ASP A 4 14.82 11.99 -11.29
N ALA A 5 14.43 11.39 -10.17
CA ALA A 5 13.04 10.99 -9.91
C ALA A 5 12.13 12.13 -9.40
N ASP A 6 12.72 13.21 -8.88
CA ASP A 6 11.96 14.31 -8.21
C ASP A 6 11.66 15.51 -9.13
N LYS A 7 12.12 15.48 -10.38
CA LYS A 7 11.94 16.60 -11.32
C LYS A 7 10.60 16.64 -12.05
N GLY A 8 9.80 15.57 -12.01
CA GLY A 8 8.52 15.49 -12.73
C GLY A 8 7.32 16.11 -12.02
N LEU A 9 7.34 16.22 -10.72
CA LEU A 9 6.15 16.62 -9.91
C LEU A 9 6.09 18.11 -9.55
N SER A 10 7.19 18.85 -9.65
CA SER A 10 7.26 20.22 -9.11
C SER A 10 6.73 21.33 -10.05
N ASN A 11 6.26 21.02 -11.27
CA ASN A 11 5.86 22.03 -12.25
C ASN A 11 4.47 21.81 -12.88
N VAL A 12 3.65 20.93 -12.31
CA VAL A 12 2.29 20.66 -12.84
C VAL A 12 1.30 21.55 -12.11
N GLY A 13 0.83 22.61 -12.78
CA GLY A 13 -0.21 23.47 -12.22
C GLY A 13 -1.53 22.72 -11.92
N PRO A 14 -2.49 23.33 -11.19
CA PRO A 14 -3.72 22.67 -10.74
C PRO A 14 -4.51 21.94 -11.84
N ARG A 15 -4.51 22.48 -13.05
CA ARG A 15 -5.16 21.84 -14.21
C ARG A 15 -4.42 20.59 -14.69
N GLY A 16 -3.10 20.60 -14.67
CA GLY A 16 -2.28 19.44 -15.04
C GLY A 16 -2.43 18.32 -14.01
N TRP A 17 -2.48 18.66 -12.72
CA TRP A 17 -2.73 17.70 -11.66
C TRP A 17 -4.11 17.04 -11.80
N ALA A 18 -5.17 17.83 -11.99
CA ALA A 18 -6.52 17.28 -12.21
C ALA A 18 -6.59 16.37 -13.45
N ARG A 19 -5.85 16.72 -14.51
CA ARG A 19 -5.76 15.89 -15.72
C ARG A 19 -5.04 14.59 -15.46
N ARG A 20 -3.92 14.62 -14.72
CA ARG A 20 -3.17 13.43 -14.33
C ARG A 20 -4.07 12.47 -13.54
N GLN A 21 -4.82 12.98 -12.56
CA GLN A 21 -5.76 12.19 -11.77
C GLN A 21 -6.89 11.58 -12.62
N ALA A 22 -7.45 12.33 -13.55
CA ALA A 22 -8.49 11.81 -14.44
C ALA A 22 -7.98 10.64 -15.31
N ILE A 23 -6.72 10.69 -15.77
CA ILE A 23 -6.10 9.59 -16.52
C ILE A 23 -5.88 8.38 -15.64
N LEU A 24 -5.36 8.55 -14.41
CA LEU A 24 -5.15 7.46 -13.45
C LEU A 24 -6.46 6.75 -13.10
N GLN A 25 -7.51 7.50 -12.79
CA GLN A 25 -8.83 6.95 -12.49
C GLN A 25 -9.43 6.19 -13.69
N ALA A 26 -9.30 6.73 -14.90
CA ALA A 26 -9.78 6.05 -16.10
C ALA A 26 -9.02 4.74 -16.36
N ALA A 27 -7.70 4.76 -16.19
CA ALA A 27 -6.85 3.58 -16.35
C ALA A 27 -7.20 2.49 -15.35
N GLU A 28 -7.37 2.86 -14.10
CA GLU A 28 -7.74 1.95 -13.03
C GLU A 28 -9.06 1.23 -13.34
N HIS A 29 -10.13 1.98 -13.63
CA HIS A 29 -11.40 1.37 -13.98
C HIS A 29 -11.28 0.39 -15.15
N LEU A 30 -10.52 0.77 -16.19
CA LEU A 30 -10.36 -0.07 -17.37
C LEU A 30 -9.50 -1.30 -17.09
N PHE A 31 -8.46 -1.21 -16.27
CA PHE A 31 -7.67 -2.36 -15.86
C PHE A 31 -8.49 -3.35 -15.02
N ILE A 32 -9.41 -2.86 -14.18
CA ILE A 32 -10.33 -3.69 -13.42
C ILE A 32 -11.38 -4.35 -14.33
N GLU A 33 -11.96 -3.60 -15.27
CA GLU A 33 -13.02 -4.07 -16.15
C GLU A 33 -12.51 -5.08 -17.18
N ASN A 34 -11.37 -4.79 -17.82
CA ASN A 34 -10.90 -5.49 -19.01
C ASN A 34 -9.61 -6.31 -18.78
N GLY A 35 -8.95 -6.14 -17.64
CA GLY A 35 -7.59 -6.62 -17.41
C GLY A 35 -6.53 -5.68 -17.98
N PHE A 36 -5.27 -5.86 -17.52
CA PHE A 36 -4.16 -5.02 -17.95
C PHE A 36 -3.88 -5.18 -19.45
N GLU A 37 -3.76 -6.43 -19.93
CA GLU A 37 -3.37 -6.71 -21.32
C GLU A 37 -4.34 -6.14 -22.35
N LYS A 38 -5.65 -6.30 -22.13
CA LYS A 38 -6.69 -5.89 -23.09
C LYS A 38 -6.96 -4.39 -23.09
N THR A 39 -6.55 -3.67 -22.06
CA THR A 39 -6.73 -2.23 -21.97
C THR A 39 -5.69 -1.51 -22.82
N THR A 40 -6.14 -0.62 -23.69
CA THR A 40 -5.25 0.20 -24.53
C THR A 40 -5.16 1.65 -24.02
N LEU A 41 -4.05 2.34 -24.37
CA LEU A 41 -3.92 3.77 -24.06
C LEU A 41 -5.02 4.61 -24.75
N ALA A 42 -5.53 4.14 -25.90
CA ALA A 42 -6.64 4.80 -26.60
C ALA A 42 -7.95 4.73 -25.77
N ASP A 43 -8.25 3.58 -25.17
CA ASP A 43 -9.42 3.43 -24.30
C ASP A 43 -9.34 4.36 -23.10
N ILE A 44 -8.15 4.45 -22.47
CA ILE A 44 -7.89 5.32 -21.32
C ILE A 44 -8.08 6.79 -21.70
N ILE A 45 -7.55 7.21 -22.85
CA ILE A 45 -7.71 8.58 -23.35
C ILE A 45 -9.17 8.90 -23.64
N ASN A 46 -9.88 8.00 -24.30
CA ASN A 46 -11.30 8.16 -24.60
C ASN A 46 -12.14 8.33 -23.32
N ARG A 47 -11.83 7.53 -22.27
CA ARG A 47 -12.55 7.59 -21.00
C ARG A 47 -12.17 8.82 -20.15
N SER A 48 -10.90 9.20 -20.13
CA SER A 48 -10.41 10.37 -19.38
C SER A 48 -10.66 11.71 -20.04
N GLY A 49 -10.94 11.73 -21.35
CA GLY A 49 -11.09 12.95 -22.15
C GLY A 49 -9.77 13.69 -22.39
N GLY A 50 -8.62 12.99 -22.33
CA GLY A 50 -7.29 13.56 -22.51
C GLY A 50 -6.78 13.55 -23.96
N SER A 51 -5.50 13.92 -24.13
CA SER A 51 -4.77 13.74 -25.36
C SER A 51 -3.67 12.67 -25.20
N ARG A 52 -3.27 12.05 -26.32
CA ARG A 52 -2.14 11.12 -26.32
C ARG A 52 -0.87 11.78 -25.82
N ALA A 53 -0.60 13.02 -26.27
CA ALA A 53 0.58 13.78 -25.87
C ALA A 53 0.65 13.94 -24.33
N THR A 54 -0.45 14.33 -23.71
CA THR A 54 -0.52 14.49 -22.26
C THR A 54 -0.29 13.17 -21.51
N LEU A 55 -0.85 12.06 -22.00
CA LEU A 55 -0.64 10.76 -21.38
C LEU A 55 0.84 10.34 -21.46
N TYR A 56 1.44 10.45 -22.65
CA TYR A 56 2.86 10.13 -22.84
C TYR A 56 3.78 11.05 -22.03
N GLU A 57 3.45 12.33 -21.92
CA GLU A 57 4.20 13.29 -21.12
C GLU A 57 4.21 12.94 -19.62
N HIS A 58 3.06 12.50 -19.08
CA HIS A 58 2.93 12.18 -17.66
C HIS A 58 3.42 10.78 -17.29
N PHE A 59 3.23 9.80 -18.15
CA PHE A 59 3.39 8.39 -17.80
C PHE A 59 4.31 7.60 -18.72
N GLY A 60 4.61 8.10 -19.90
CA GLY A 60 5.40 7.40 -20.91
C GLY A 60 4.59 6.34 -21.65
N ASP A 61 4.22 5.26 -20.98
CA ASP A 61 3.50 4.11 -21.54
C ASP A 61 2.45 3.54 -20.59
N LYS A 62 1.86 2.41 -20.95
CA LYS A 62 0.86 1.73 -20.14
C LYS A 62 1.45 1.18 -18.82
N GLU A 63 2.69 0.75 -18.85
CA GLU A 63 3.41 0.25 -17.69
C GLU A 63 3.77 1.39 -16.72
N GLY A 64 4.23 2.51 -17.24
CA GLY A 64 4.49 3.72 -16.45
C GLY A 64 3.22 4.27 -15.80
N LEU A 65 2.09 4.20 -16.51
CA LEU A 65 0.79 4.57 -15.95
C LEU A 65 0.37 3.63 -14.81
N PHE A 66 0.52 2.32 -14.97
CA PHE A 66 0.23 1.34 -13.93
C PHE A 66 1.16 1.53 -12.72
N ARG A 67 2.45 1.79 -12.97
CA ARG A 67 3.42 2.11 -11.91
C ARG A 67 3.02 3.34 -11.12
N ALA A 68 2.61 4.41 -11.78
CA ALA A 68 2.14 5.63 -11.11
C ALA A 68 0.91 5.39 -10.24
N MET A 69 -0.03 4.53 -10.68
CA MET A 69 -1.17 4.11 -9.86
C MET A 69 -0.72 3.37 -8.59
N MET A 70 0.24 2.45 -8.72
CA MET A 70 0.77 1.71 -7.58
C MET A 70 1.51 2.61 -6.60
N GLU A 71 2.27 3.59 -7.11
CA GLU A 71 2.98 4.57 -6.28
C GLU A 71 2.00 5.41 -5.45
N GLU A 72 0.91 5.89 -6.04
CA GLU A 72 -0.12 6.64 -5.31
C GLU A 72 -0.83 5.79 -4.27
N ASN A 73 -1.21 4.55 -4.62
CA ASN A 73 -1.83 3.65 -3.67
C ASN A 73 -0.88 3.28 -2.52
N SER A 74 0.39 3.01 -2.82
CA SER A 74 1.41 2.73 -1.80
C SER A 74 1.65 3.94 -0.89
N ALA A 75 1.70 5.15 -1.44
CA ALA A 75 1.82 6.37 -0.66
C ALA A 75 0.66 6.52 0.32
N HIS A 76 -0.58 6.31 -0.14
CA HIS A 76 -1.77 6.35 0.71
C HIS A 76 -1.72 5.31 1.85
N ILE A 77 -1.26 4.10 1.58
CA ILE A 77 -1.06 3.06 2.61
C ILE A 77 -0.03 3.53 3.65
N LEU A 78 1.07 4.15 3.21
CA LEU A 78 2.15 4.62 4.07
C LEU A 78 1.82 5.91 4.84
N ASP A 79 0.85 6.71 4.40
CA ASP A 79 0.36 7.89 5.12
C ASP A 79 -0.09 7.53 6.55
N GLY A 80 -0.69 6.35 6.71
CA GLY A 80 -1.07 5.83 8.01
C GLY A 80 0.11 5.64 8.96
N LEU A 81 1.26 5.18 8.46
CA LEU A 81 2.48 5.02 9.25
C LEU A 81 3.11 6.38 9.58
N THR A 82 3.15 7.29 8.60
CA THR A 82 3.65 8.65 8.81
C THR A 82 2.81 9.40 9.85
N ALA A 83 1.48 9.28 9.77
CA ALA A 83 0.58 9.88 10.76
C ALA A 83 0.71 9.25 12.14
N ALA A 84 1.00 7.95 12.22
CA ALA A 84 1.25 7.26 13.49
C ALA A 84 2.58 7.69 14.14
N GLN A 85 3.59 8.01 13.32
CA GLN A 85 4.91 8.48 13.76
C GLN A 85 4.93 9.98 14.13
N ALA A 86 3.95 10.77 13.69
CA ALA A 86 3.91 12.22 13.93
C ALA A 86 3.72 12.60 15.40
N ASP A 87 3.31 11.66 16.25
CA ASP A 87 3.16 11.85 17.69
C ASP A 87 4.24 11.05 18.42
N ASP A 88 5.40 11.65 18.58
CA ASP A 88 6.57 11.05 19.24
C ASP A 88 6.31 10.63 20.70
N LEU A 89 5.23 11.13 21.32
CA LEU A 89 4.84 10.81 22.69
C LEU A 89 3.79 9.71 22.78
N ALA A 90 3.21 9.28 21.65
CA ALA A 90 2.21 8.23 21.65
C ALA A 90 2.82 6.88 22.07
N PRO A 91 2.17 6.13 22.97
CA PRO A 91 2.58 4.77 23.26
C PRO A 91 2.64 3.91 21.98
N PRO A 92 3.62 2.99 21.82
CA PRO A 92 3.74 2.14 20.64
C PRO A 92 2.44 1.43 20.26
N GLU A 93 1.65 0.99 21.26
CA GLU A 93 0.35 0.37 21.06
C GLU A 93 -0.62 1.28 20.30
N VAL A 94 -0.66 2.57 20.63
CA VAL A 94 -1.55 3.54 19.99
C VAL A 94 -1.13 3.79 18.55
N ALA A 95 0.16 4.01 18.31
CA ALA A 95 0.72 4.26 17.00
C ALA A 95 0.55 3.06 16.07
N LEU A 96 0.91 1.86 16.53
CA LEU A 96 0.75 0.62 15.77
C LEU A 96 -0.72 0.27 15.50
N THR A 97 -1.63 0.57 16.45
CA THR A 97 -3.07 0.38 16.22
C THR A 97 -3.61 1.32 15.13
N LYS A 98 -3.26 2.60 15.17
CA LYS A 98 -3.66 3.56 14.14
C LYS A 98 -3.16 3.13 12.76
N PHE A 99 -1.88 2.78 12.67
CA PHE A 99 -1.28 2.30 11.42
C PHE A 99 -1.97 1.03 10.92
N ALA A 100 -2.11 0.00 11.75
CA ALA A 100 -2.68 -1.28 11.33
C ALA A 100 -4.13 -1.17 10.86
N LEU A 101 -4.97 -0.39 11.54
CA LEU A 101 -6.34 -0.14 11.11
C LEU A 101 -6.40 0.59 9.76
N HIS A 102 -5.55 1.60 9.56
CA HIS A 102 -5.45 2.28 8.27
C HIS A 102 -4.95 1.32 7.18
N PHE A 103 -3.90 0.57 7.45
CA PHE A 103 -3.29 -0.40 6.54
C PHE A 103 -4.30 -1.46 6.09
N VAL A 104 -4.99 -2.13 7.03
CA VAL A 104 -5.95 -3.17 6.68
C VAL A 104 -7.12 -2.61 5.88
N ARG A 105 -7.66 -1.42 6.27
CA ARG A 105 -8.73 -0.76 5.52
C ARG A 105 -8.33 -0.43 4.09
N ALA A 106 -7.11 0.08 3.89
CA ALA A 106 -6.59 0.36 2.56
C ALA A 106 -6.40 -0.91 1.71
N LEU A 107 -6.01 -2.03 2.33
CA LEU A 107 -5.84 -3.31 1.62
C LEU A 107 -7.16 -3.97 1.21
N ILE A 108 -8.24 -3.80 1.99
CA ILE A 108 -9.56 -4.38 1.69
C ILE A 108 -10.46 -3.45 0.88
N ASP A 109 -10.00 -2.26 0.56
CA ASP A 109 -10.69 -1.34 -0.35
C ASP A 109 -10.90 -1.98 -1.72
N ASP A 110 -12.04 -1.69 -2.36
CA ASP A 110 -12.42 -2.30 -3.63
C ASP A 110 -11.40 -2.04 -4.74
N GLN A 111 -10.83 -0.86 -4.75
CA GLN A 111 -9.81 -0.42 -5.69
C GLN A 111 -8.54 -1.24 -5.53
N THR A 112 -7.97 -1.27 -4.32
CA THR A 112 -6.75 -2.01 -4.01
C THR A 112 -6.91 -3.50 -4.28
N THR A 113 -8.00 -4.10 -3.81
CA THR A 113 -8.25 -5.54 -4.02
C THR A 113 -8.43 -5.89 -5.48
N SER A 114 -9.05 -5.03 -6.29
CA SER A 114 -9.23 -5.26 -7.71
C SER A 114 -7.89 -5.22 -8.48
N ILE A 115 -7.01 -4.27 -8.16
CA ILE A 115 -5.65 -4.23 -8.72
C ILE A 115 -4.88 -5.49 -8.35
N VAL A 116 -4.89 -5.89 -7.08
CA VAL A 116 -4.19 -7.11 -6.63
C VAL A 116 -4.74 -8.35 -7.33
N ARG A 117 -6.05 -8.44 -7.57
CA ARG A 117 -6.66 -9.55 -8.32
C ARG A 117 -6.17 -9.61 -9.77
N VAL A 118 -6.03 -8.47 -10.45
CA VAL A 118 -5.42 -8.42 -11.79
C VAL A 118 -4.00 -8.95 -11.75
N LEU A 119 -3.19 -8.53 -10.78
CA LEU A 119 -1.82 -9.01 -10.62
C LEU A 119 -1.74 -10.51 -10.31
N VAL A 120 -2.63 -11.03 -9.47
CA VAL A 120 -2.69 -12.47 -9.17
C VAL A 120 -3.09 -13.28 -10.39
N SER A 121 -4.03 -12.79 -11.22
CA SER A 121 -4.50 -13.52 -12.41
C SER A 121 -3.55 -13.41 -13.61
N GLU A 122 -2.87 -12.30 -13.79
CA GLU A 122 -2.06 -12.00 -14.98
C GLU A 122 -0.55 -11.88 -14.69
N GLY A 123 -0.14 -11.89 -13.41
CA GLY A 123 1.23 -11.58 -12.99
C GLY A 123 2.33 -12.42 -13.66
N SER A 124 2.05 -13.68 -14.01
CA SER A 124 2.98 -14.51 -14.76
C SER A 124 3.21 -14.04 -16.21
N ARG A 125 2.28 -13.27 -16.77
CA ARG A 125 2.38 -12.69 -18.12
C ARG A 125 2.97 -11.28 -18.10
N ILE A 126 2.79 -10.58 -16.99
CA ILE A 126 3.24 -9.20 -16.77
C ILE A 126 4.25 -9.15 -15.63
N SER A 127 5.25 -10.05 -15.64
CA SER A 127 6.20 -10.24 -14.54
C SER A 127 6.87 -8.95 -14.09
N ASP A 128 7.31 -8.10 -15.01
CA ASP A 128 8.00 -6.83 -14.71
C ASP A 128 7.10 -5.86 -13.93
N ILE A 129 5.79 -5.86 -14.25
CA ILE A 129 4.79 -5.07 -13.56
C ILE A 129 4.51 -5.66 -12.18
N ALA A 130 4.38 -6.99 -12.09
CA ALA A 130 4.17 -7.67 -10.82
C ALA A 130 5.36 -7.49 -9.86
N GLU A 131 6.59 -7.58 -10.35
CA GLU A 131 7.81 -7.29 -9.59
C GLU A 131 7.86 -5.82 -9.14
N SER A 132 7.48 -4.89 -10.02
CA SER A 132 7.38 -3.47 -9.66
C SER A 132 6.35 -3.22 -8.57
N PHE A 133 5.20 -3.90 -8.62
CA PHE A 133 4.20 -3.84 -7.55
C PHE A 133 4.75 -4.33 -6.21
N LEU A 134 5.40 -5.48 -6.18
CA LEU A 134 5.98 -6.02 -4.93
C LEU A 134 6.98 -5.05 -4.32
N ARG A 135 7.85 -4.47 -5.15
CA ARG A 135 8.88 -3.51 -4.72
C ARG A 135 8.30 -2.19 -4.21
N ILE A 136 7.32 -1.61 -4.93
CA ILE A 136 6.73 -0.30 -4.61
C ILE A 136 5.80 -0.40 -3.39
N GLY A 137 4.97 -1.44 -3.31
CA GLY A 137 3.99 -1.63 -2.25
C GLY A 137 4.53 -2.46 -1.07
N PRO A 138 4.44 -3.80 -1.12
CA PRO A 138 4.75 -4.67 0.02
C PRO A 138 6.15 -4.48 0.61
N GLU A 139 7.20 -4.48 -0.23
CA GLU A 139 8.59 -4.36 0.25
C GLU A 139 8.86 -3.00 0.87
N THR A 140 8.32 -1.92 0.27
CA THR A 140 8.44 -0.58 0.83
C THR A 140 7.72 -0.47 2.17
N THR A 141 6.53 -1.07 2.29
CA THR A 141 5.77 -1.07 3.55
C THR A 141 6.52 -1.82 4.65
N VAL A 142 7.06 -3.01 4.35
CA VAL A 142 7.89 -3.77 5.30
C VAL A 142 9.08 -2.94 5.75
N LYS A 143 9.82 -2.34 4.81
CA LYS A 143 11.02 -1.54 5.12
C LYS A 143 10.70 -0.35 6.03
N ARG A 144 9.66 0.40 5.73
CA ARG A 144 9.25 1.57 6.53
C ARG A 144 8.79 1.18 7.92
N LEU A 145 8.04 0.08 8.03
CA LEU A 145 7.63 -0.44 9.33
C LEU A 145 8.84 -0.98 10.12
N ALA A 146 9.77 -1.67 9.48
CA ALA A 146 10.99 -2.15 10.11
C ALA A 146 11.85 -0.98 10.65
N GLU A 147 11.99 0.11 9.89
CA GLU A 147 12.67 1.33 10.36
C GLU A 147 12.01 1.91 11.62
N TYR A 148 10.68 1.94 11.67
CA TYR A 148 9.93 2.38 12.84
C TYR A 148 10.11 1.46 14.04
N LEU A 149 9.96 0.14 13.84
CA LEU A 149 10.14 -0.86 14.90
C LEU A 149 11.59 -0.86 15.44
N LYS A 150 12.57 -0.65 14.56
CA LYS A 150 13.97 -0.46 14.97
C LYS A 150 14.13 0.73 15.91
N GLY A 151 13.51 1.87 15.59
CA GLY A 151 13.52 3.04 16.47
C GLY A 151 12.94 2.74 17.86
N LEU A 152 11.85 1.97 17.94
CA LEU A 152 11.28 1.53 19.21
C LEU A 152 12.19 0.56 19.98
N ALA A 153 12.92 -0.30 19.28
CA ALA A 153 13.91 -1.18 19.90
C ALA A 153 15.13 -0.41 20.41
N ASP A 154 15.66 0.53 19.62
CA ASP A 154 16.80 1.36 19.99
C ASP A 154 16.51 2.21 21.25
N THR A 155 15.27 2.62 21.48
CA THR A 155 14.83 3.34 22.70
C THR A 155 14.50 2.41 23.86
N GLY A 156 14.50 1.09 23.66
CA GLY A 156 14.13 0.10 24.69
C GLY A 156 12.63 -0.03 24.92
N ALA A 157 11.79 0.63 24.11
CA ALA A 157 10.33 0.53 24.20
C ALA A 157 9.80 -0.86 23.82
N LEU A 158 10.50 -1.55 22.92
CA LEU A 158 10.21 -2.92 22.52
C LEU A 158 11.51 -3.73 22.48
N HIS A 159 11.41 -5.05 22.64
CA HIS A 159 12.51 -5.99 22.44
C HIS A 159 12.33 -6.68 21.08
N ILE A 160 13.15 -6.32 20.12
CA ILE A 160 13.08 -6.80 18.73
C ILE A 160 14.50 -7.10 18.26
N ASP A 161 14.78 -8.37 18.00
CA ASP A 161 16.11 -8.83 17.53
C ASP A 161 16.29 -8.52 16.03
N ASP A 162 15.24 -8.74 15.23
CA ASP A 162 15.24 -8.53 13.78
C ASP A 162 14.01 -7.69 13.37
N PRO A 163 14.20 -6.38 13.12
CA PRO A 163 13.12 -5.49 12.74
C PRO A 163 12.41 -5.85 11.41
N ASP A 164 13.12 -6.44 10.44
CA ASP A 164 12.54 -6.86 9.17
C ASP A 164 11.60 -8.06 9.35
N VAL A 165 12.02 -9.04 10.15
CA VAL A 165 11.19 -10.20 10.51
C VAL A 165 9.99 -9.75 11.34
N ALA A 166 10.19 -8.85 12.32
CA ALA A 166 9.12 -8.31 13.13
C ALA A 166 8.08 -7.54 12.31
N ALA A 167 8.52 -6.74 11.33
CA ALA A 167 7.62 -6.02 10.43
C ALA A 167 6.78 -6.97 9.58
N LYS A 168 7.39 -8.01 9.00
CA LYS A 168 6.67 -9.03 8.24
C LYS A 168 5.66 -9.81 9.11
N ALA A 169 6.06 -10.20 10.32
CA ALA A 169 5.20 -10.87 11.27
C ALA A 169 4.02 -9.99 11.67
N PHE A 170 4.27 -8.72 12.00
CA PHE A 170 3.23 -7.75 12.33
C PHE A 170 2.20 -7.60 11.20
N LEU A 171 2.66 -7.35 9.97
CA LEU A 171 1.76 -7.19 8.82
C LEU A 171 0.96 -8.47 8.56
N GLY A 172 1.57 -9.65 8.66
CA GLY A 172 0.86 -10.93 8.55
C GLY A 172 -0.18 -11.13 9.64
N MET A 173 0.14 -10.80 10.89
CA MET A 173 -0.80 -10.91 12.01
C MET A 173 -2.01 -10.00 11.88
N VAL A 174 -1.83 -8.73 11.48
CA VAL A 174 -2.93 -7.77 11.39
C VAL A 174 -3.83 -7.98 10.17
N THR A 175 -3.30 -8.56 9.08
CA THR A 175 -4.10 -8.90 7.89
C THR A 175 -4.86 -10.21 8.04
N GLY A 176 -4.25 -11.22 8.67
CA GLY A 176 -4.85 -12.54 8.86
C GLY A 176 -5.45 -13.11 7.58
N ASP A 177 -6.66 -13.61 7.67
CA ASP A 177 -7.44 -14.12 6.54
C ASP A 177 -8.32 -13.03 5.87
N ILE A 178 -8.37 -11.82 6.42
CA ILE A 178 -9.26 -10.75 5.96
C ILE A 178 -8.98 -10.39 4.49
N VAL A 179 -7.70 -10.16 4.16
CA VAL A 179 -7.28 -9.75 2.82
C VAL A 179 -7.50 -10.88 1.82
N ILE A 180 -7.11 -12.11 2.15
CA ILE A 180 -7.30 -13.27 1.26
C ILE A 180 -8.79 -13.57 1.04
N SER A 181 -9.62 -13.45 2.08
CA SER A 181 -11.07 -13.60 1.97
C SER A 181 -11.66 -12.55 1.01
N ARG A 182 -11.19 -11.31 1.09
CA ARG A 182 -11.62 -10.23 0.20
C ARG A 182 -11.19 -10.45 -1.26
N LEU A 183 -9.99 -10.97 -1.47
CA LEU A 183 -9.49 -11.31 -2.81
C LEU A 183 -10.30 -12.45 -3.46
N ILE A 184 -10.66 -13.48 -2.68
CA ILE A 184 -11.40 -14.64 -3.19
C ILE A 184 -12.90 -14.30 -3.36
N LEU A 185 -13.49 -13.59 -2.40
CA LEU A 185 -14.92 -13.27 -2.35
C LEU A 185 -15.15 -11.76 -2.26
N PRO A 186 -14.94 -11.01 -3.36
CA PRO A 186 -14.95 -9.54 -3.35
C PRO A 186 -16.29 -8.92 -2.94
N LYS A 187 -17.39 -9.64 -3.13
CA LYS A 187 -18.76 -9.20 -2.77
C LYS A 187 -19.21 -9.63 -1.37
N ARG A 188 -18.36 -10.40 -0.64
CA ARG A 188 -18.69 -10.81 0.71
C ARG A 188 -18.68 -9.57 1.62
N PRO A 189 -19.74 -9.32 2.39
CA PRO A 189 -19.76 -8.22 3.35
C PRO A 189 -18.64 -8.39 4.38
N ILE A 190 -17.96 -7.31 4.68
CA ILE A 190 -16.94 -7.26 5.74
C ILE A 190 -17.48 -6.38 6.86
N SER A 191 -17.55 -6.92 8.07
CA SER A 191 -17.86 -6.14 9.25
C SER A 191 -16.63 -5.37 9.70
N MET A 192 -16.66 -4.05 9.59
CA MET A 192 -15.55 -3.20 10.05
C MET A 192 -15.33 -3.30 11.56
N GLU A 193 -16.38 -3.61 12.32
CA GLU A 193 -16.27 -3.86 13.76
C GLU A 193 -15.48 -5.14 14.04
N GLU A 194 -15.70 -6.20 13.25
CA GLU A 194 -14.92 -7.45 13.37
C GLU A 194 -13.46 -7.23 12.96
N VAL A 195 -13.21 -6.46 11.89
CA VAL A 195 -11.86 -6.07 11.48
C VAL A 195 -11.15 -5.31 12.60
N ASP A 196 -11.78 -4.28 13.15
CA ASP A 196 -11.19 -3.47 14.23
C ASP A 196 -10.87 -4.33 15.46
N ARG A 197 -11.79 -5.22 15.86
CA ARG A 197 -11.58 -6.14 16.98
C ARG A 197 -10.41 -7.09 16.72
N TYR A 198 -10.38 -7.71 15.55
CA TYR A 198 -9.30 -8.61 15.15
C TYR A 198 -7.94 -7.92 15.17
N VAL A 199 -7.83 -6.76 14.52
CA VAL A 199 -6.59 -5.98 14.44
C VAL A 199 -6.07 -5.63 15.84
N ARG A 200 -6.94 -5.16 16.75
CA ARG A 200 -6.54 -4.83 18.12
C ARG A 200 -6.02 -6.05 18.86
N GLN A 201 -6.67 -7.21 18.71
CA GLN A 201 -6.21 -8.45 19.34
C GLN A 201 -4.86 -8.90 18.77
N ALA A 202 -4.66 -8.82 17.45
CA ALA A 202 -3.38 -9.13 16.80
C ALA A 202 -2.24 -8.24 17.32
N ILE A 203 -2.50 -6.94 17.50
CA ILE A 203 -1.51 -6.00 18.06
C ILE A 203 -1.18 -6.34 19.51
N THR A 204 -2.17 -6.66 20.31
CA THR A 204 -1.94 -7.09 21.71
C THR A 204 -1.05 -8.34 21.77
N LEU A 205 -1.28 -9.32 20.89
CA LEU A 205 -0.43 -10.50 20.79
C LEU A 205 0.98 -10.16 20.35
N PHE A 206 1.13 -9.32 19.33
CA PHE A 206 2.44 -8.88 18.85
C PHE A 206 3.23 -8.17 19.95
N LEU A 207 2.62 -7.20 20.61
CA LEU A 207 3.27 -6.43 21.69
C LEU A 207 3.62 -7.30 22.90
N ASN A 208 2.80 -8.27 23.27
CA ASN A 208 3.12 -9.19 24.35
C ASN A 208 4.32 -10.09 24.01
N GLY A 209 4.53 -10.42 22.73
CA GLY A 209 5.70 -11.14 22.27
C GLY A 209 6.99 -10.30 22.18
N THR A 210 6.86 -8.96 22.10
CA THR A 210 7.98 -8.02 21.90
C THR A 210 8.26 -7.13 23.11
N ARG A 211 7.44 -7.18 24.16
CA ARG A 211 7.72 -6.48 25.42
C ARG A 211 8.87 -7.17 26.14
N SER A 212 9.77 -6.37 26.68
CA SER A 212 10.80 -6.86 27.60
C SER A 212 10.10 -7.51 28.81
N GLY A 213 9.91 -8.83 28.76
CA GLY A 213 9.45 -9.58 29.90
C GLY A 213 10.57 -9.64 30.93
N ASP A 214 10.24 -9.46 32.20
CA ASP A 214 11.08 -9.91 33.32
C ASP A 214 11.36 -11.41 33.10
N ARG A 215 12.46 -11.75 32.41
CA ARG A 215 13.00 -13.10 32.44
C ARG A 215 13.73 -13.25 33.78
N SER A 216 12.95 -13.27 34.86
CA SER A 216 13.41 -13.81 36.14
C SER A 216 13.69 -15.29 35.94
N SER A 217 14.95 -15.65 35.85
CA SER A 217 15.47 -17.01 36.02
C SER A 217 16.59 -16.97 36.99
#